data_8e121ea434678e186c2e596ba2588fbc
#
_entry.id   8e121ea434678e186c2e596ba2588fbc
#
_cell.length_a   1.000
_cell.length_b   1.000
_cell.length_c   1.000
_cell.angle_alpha   90.00
_cell.angle_beta   90.00
_cell.angle_gamma   90.00
#
_symmetry.space_group_name_H-M   'P 1'
#
loop_
_entity.id
_entity.type
_entity.pdbx_description
1 polymer ?
#
loop_
_entity_poly.entity_id
_entity_poly.type
_entity_poly.pdbx_seq_one_letter_code
_entity_poly.pdbx_strand_id
1 'polypeptide(L)'
;MIRTYVALALALAIGAPAQAKTSGEVLADGVKVNPRVFSVATDPFPAHPVAFTGGATGLPDLTYQILPGYRPGKLDLYLPPETFRGPRPVIVFIHGGGWMGGGNRYSGAFDNWPDVLAAMAARGYVVAAVSYRFSGEAPFPAAVQDVKAAIRWLRANAPRYRVDPARFVTFGGSAGGQLAALVATSCGAPALEPAAPTGGPARANVEHPVAGAADPAHASDCVNAAVAWYGVFDFRTMPVAPPLSAYLGCMDTACTEQQMLAASAVHYLDRNSPPMLLIAGSDDHTVPSRQTIDFHAAMQAAGVRSDMLIIPGVDHSFIGQTGDATRDASRLALGRTIDFIDAMIGDR
;
A
#
# COMPACT_ATOMS: atom_id res chain seq x y z
N MET A 1 -2.95 -84.34 14.41
CA MET A 1 -2.07 -83.22 14.92
C MET A 1 -2.71 -81.92 14.54
N ILE A 2 -3.48 -81.35 15.46
CA ILE A 2 -4.20 -80.05 15.24
C ILE A 2 -3.37 -78.97 15.94
N ARG A 3 -2.86 -78.04 15.20
CA ARG A 3 -2.16 -76.84 15.74
C ARG A 3 -3.17 -75.75 16.00
N THR A 4 -3.36 -75.43 17.26
CA THR A 4 -4.18 -74.30 17.76
C THR A 4 -3.38 -73.03 17.67
N TYR A 5 -3.87 -72.07 16.91
CA TYR A 5 -3.33 -70.70 16.91
C TYR A 5 -4.06 -69.87 17.97
N VAL A 6 -3.33 -69.37 18.94
CA VAL A 6 -3.83 -68.37 19.91
C VAL A 6 -3.64 -67.04 19.33
N ALA A 7 -4.74 -66.33 19.02
CA ALA A 7 -4.72 -64.95 18.60
C ALA A 7 -4.67 -64.03 19.83
N LEU A 8 -3.59 -63.30 20.00
CA LEU A 8 -3.43 -62.31 21.05
C LEU A 8 -4.05 -61.00 20.53
N ALA A 9 -5.24 -60.62 21.04
CA ALA A 9 -5.89 -59.37 20.76
C ALA A 9 -5.25 -58.25 21.60
N LEU A 10 -4.52 -57.34 20.95
CA LEU A 10 -3.97 -56.14 21.56
C LEU A 10 -5.09 -55.07 21.55
N ALA A 11 -5.70 -54.82 22.70
CA ALA A 11 -6.67 -53.73 22.87
C ALA A 11 -5.91 -52.41 22.95
N LEU A 12 -5.92 -51.62 21.84
CA LEU A 12 -5.53 -50.23 21.89
C LEU A 12 -6.63 -49.46 22.62
N ALA A 13 -6.35 -48.98 23.81
CA ALA A 13 -7.16 -47.97 24.49
C ALA A 13 -7.00 -46.65 23.77
N ILE A 14 -7.96 -46.30 22.88
CA ILE A 14 -8.07 -45.00 22.30
C ILE A 14 -8.62 -44.08 23.41
N GLY A 15 -7.73 -43.33 24.04
CA GLY A 15 -8.10 -42.28 24.98
C GLY A 15 -8.97 -41.25 24.27
N ALA A 16 -10.20 -41.08 24.72
CA ALA A 16 -11.08 -40.00 24.22
C ALA A 16 -10.38 -38.66 24.42
N PRO A 17 -10.37 -37.78 23.39
CA PRO A 17 -9.83 -36.43 23.56
C PRO A 17 -10.63 -35.70 24.65
N ALA A 18 -9.92 -35.12 25.61
CA ALA A 18 -10.52 -34.31 26.65
C ALA A 18 -11.34 -33.19 25.98
N GLN A 19 -12.65 -33.22 26.20
CA GLN A 19 -13.52 -32.15 25.75
C GLN A 19 -13.14 -30.87 26.49
N ALA A 20 -12.46 -29.94 25.81
CA ALA A 20 -12.28 -28.58 26.30
C ALA A 20 -13.66 -27.97 26.51
N LYS A 21 -13.97 -27.59 27.75
CA LYS A 21 -15.19 -26.83 28.07
C LYS A 21 -15.07 -25.47 27.35
N THR A 22 -15.80 -25.30 26.26
CA THR A 22 -15.95 -24.02 25.58
C THR A 22 -16.96 -23.17 26.34
N SER A 23 -16.49 -22.31 27.24
CA SER A 23 -17.29 -21.20 27.73
C SER A 23 -17.46 -20.21 26.58
N GLY A 24 -18.66 -20.14 26.00
CA GLY A 24 -18.97 -19.13 24.99
C GLY A 24 -18.93 -17.75 25.62
N GLU A 25 -18.08 -16.89 25.09
CA GLU A 25 -18.05 -15.49 25.45
C GLU A 25 -19.30 -14.80 24.87
N VAL A 26 -20.05 -14.08 25.69
CA VAL A 26 -21.25 -13.33 25.27
C VAL A 26 -20.81 -11.92 24.96
N LEU A 27 -20.99 -11.47 23.72
CA LEU A 27 -20.79 -10.06 23.36
C LEU A 27 -21.84 -9.19 24.06
N ALA A 28 -21.55 -7.90 24.24
CA ALA A 28 -22.37 -6.92 24.97
C ALA A 28 -23.82 -6.77 24.45
N ASP A 29 -24.08 -7.23 23.24
CA ASP A 29 -25.40 -7.27 22.58
C ASP A 29 -26.15 -8.61 22.75
N GLY A 30 -25.62 -9.54 23.55
CA GLY A 30 -26.22 -10.85 23.79
C GLY A 30 -25.97 -11.89 22.69
N VAL A 31 -25.19 -11.58 21.67
CA VAL A 31 -24.85 -12.53 20.62
C VAL A 31 -23.83 -13.55 21.14
N LYS A 32 -24.22 -14.84 21.14
CA LYS A 32 -23.32 -15.94 21.47
C LYS A 32 -22.39 -16.23 20.29
N VAL A 33 -21.10 -15.99 20.47
CA VAL A 33 -20.08 -16.27 19.48
C VAL A 33 -19.55 -17.69 19.66
N ASN A 34 -19.51 -18.49 18.58
CA ASN A 34 -18.87 -19.80 18.60
C ASN A 34 -17.35 -19.59 18.59
N PRO A 35 -16.62 -19.87 19.68
CA PRO A 35 -15.18 -19.66 19.74
C PRO A 35 -14.38 -20.46 18.71
N ARG A 36 -14.95 -21.52 18.15
CA ARG A 36 -14.32 -22.29 17.08
C ARG A 36 -14.32 -21.59 15.72
N VAL A 37 -15.25 -20.65 15.49
CA VAL A 37 -15.33 -19.89 14.25
C VAL A 37 -14.39 -18.67 14.29
N PHE A 38 -14.04 -18.20 15.49
CA PHE A 38 -13.23 -17.00 15.71
C PHE A 38 -11.85 -17.27 16.32
N SER A 39 -11.48 -18.55 16.53
CA SER A 39 -10.12 -18.90 16.94
C SER A 39 -9.13 -18.88 15.77
N VAL A 40 -9.14 -17.80 15.00
CA VAL A 40 -8.07 -17.51 14.03
C VAL A 40 -6.90 -16.85 14.77
N ALA A 41 -6.57 -17.38 15.94
CA ALA A 41 -5.47 -16.85 16.75
C ALA A 41 -4.10 -17.12 16.14
N THR A 42 -4.01 -18.08 15.22
CA THR A 42 -2.80 -18.36 14.44
C THR A 42 -3.20 -18.61 13.01
N ASP A 43 -2.63 -17.86 12.08
CA ASP A 43 -2.69 -18.22 10.67
C ASP A 43 -1.97 -19.57 10.53
N PRO A 44 -2.69 -20.68 10.20
CA PRO A 44 -2.06 -21.99 10.04
C PRO A 44 -1.09 -22.03 8.84
N PHE A 45 -1.13 -21.00 7.98
CA PHE A 45 -0.26 -20.84 6.82
C PHE A 45 0.40 -19.45 6.84
N PRO A 46 1.30 -19.17 7.80
CA PRO A 46 2.00 -17.89 7.83
C PRO A 46 2.79 -17.71 6.55
N ALA A 47 2.78 -16.49 6.01
CA ALA A 47 3.55 -16.14 4.83
C ALA A 47 5.05 -16.40 5.09
N HIS A 48 5.70 -17.14 4.18
CA HIS A 48 7.12 -17.43 4.30
C HIS A 48 7.96 -16.25 3.80
N PRO A 49 9.02 -15.86 4.52
CA PRO A 49 9.99 -14.89 4.02
C PRO A 49 10.60 -15.36 2.69
N VAL A 50 10.75 -14.45 1.75
CA VAL A 50 11.34 -14.69 0.44
C VAL A 50 12.70 -13.98 0.38
N ALA A 51 13.76 -14.73 0.08
CA ALA A 51 15.09 -14.15 -0.14
C ALA A 51 15.20 -13.62 -1.59
N PHE A 52 15.71 -12.40 -1.73
CA PHE A 52 15.96 -11.75 -3.01
C PHE A 52 17.45 -11.52 -3.26
N THR A 53 17.81 -11.31 -4.52
CA THR A 53 19.15 -10.91 -4.92
C THR A 53 19.55 -9.63 -4.19
N GLY A 54 20.81 -9.52 -3.76
CA GLY A 54 21.30 -8.37 -2.98
C GLY A 54 21.02 -8.46 -1.48
N GLY A 55 20.45 -9.60 -0.99
CA GLY A 55 20.25 -9.89 0.43
C GLY A 55 19.02 -9.26 1.06
N ALA A 56 18.12 -8.68 0.27
CA ALA A 56 16.83 -8.23 0.76
C ALA A 56 15.92 -9.42 1.09
N THR A 57 15.03 -9.24 2.07
CA THR A 57 14.04 -10.24 2.49
C THR A 57 12.63 -9.70 2.31
N GLY A 58 11.80 -10.37 1.52
CA GLY A 58 10.38 -10.07 1.36
C GLY A 58 9.52 -10.79 2.40
N LEU A 59 8.60 -10.07 3.00
CA LEU A 59 7.54 -10.59 3.89
C LEU A 59 6.19 -10.34 3.18
N PRO A 60 5.63 -11.34 2.49
CA PRO A 60 4.40 -11.15 1.72
C PRO A 60 3.16 -11.13 2.61
N ASP A 61 2.11 -10.48 2.12
CA ASP A 61 0.73 -10.54 2.64
C ASP A 61 0.55 -10.15 4.12
N LEU A 62 1.38 -9.25 4.65
CA LEU A 62 1.18 -8.70 5.98
C LEU A 62 -0.14 -7.93 6.07
N THR A 63 -0.91 -8.15 7.12
CA THR A 63 -2.19 -7.45 7.34
C THR A 63 -1.96 -6.16 8.12
N TYR A 64 -2.25 -5.01 7.50
CA TYR A 64 -2.13 -3.70 8.17
C TYR A 64 -3.44 -3.19 8.75
N GLN A 65 -4.60 -3.65 8.24
CA GLN A 65 -5.91 -3.31 8.81
C GLN A 65 -6.96 -4.38 8.51
N ILE A 66 -8.00 -4.43 9.36
CA ILE A 66 -9.23 -5.20 9.13
C ILE A 66 -10.40 -4.25 9.34
N LEU A 67 -11.24 -4.12 8.31
CA LEU A 67 -12.49 -3.37 8.37
C LEU A 67 -13.66 -4.34 8.20
N PRO A 68 -14.68 -4.29 9.07
CA PRO A 68 -15.86 -5.14 8.95
C PRO A 68 -16.52 -5.02 7.57
N GLY A 69 -16.79 -6.13 6.92
CA GLY A 69 -17.43 -6.17 5.59
C GLY A 69 -16.47 -6.05 4.41
N TYR A 70 -15.17 -5.85 4.64
CA TYR A 70 -14.17 -5.74 3.59
C TYR A 70 -13.10 -6.84 3.71
N ARG A 71 -12.41 -7.12 2.60
CA ARG A 71 -11.19 -7.94 2.64
C ARG A 71 -10.13 -7.26 3.52
N PRO A 72 -9.25 -8.04 4.19
CA PRO A 72 -8.14 -7.46 4.95
C PRO A 72 -7.25 -6.58 4.07
N GLY A 73 -6.87 -5.41 4.56
CA GLY A 73 -5.84 -4.57 3.95
C GLY A 73 -4.47 -5.25 4.08
N LYS A 74 -3.81 -5.50 2.95
CA LYS A 74 -2.55 -6.25 2.86
C LYS A 74 -1.44 -5.40 2.29
N LEU A 75 -0.20 -5.70 2.71
CA LEU A 75 1.01 -5.18 2.09
C LEU A 75 2.08 -6.27 2.02
N ASP A 76 2.97 -6.16 1.04
CA ASP A 76 4.24 -6.87 1.03
C ASP A 76 5.33 -5.94 1.56
N LEU A 77 6.16 -6.44 2.46
CA LEU A 77 7.24 -5.67 3.06
C LEU A 77 8.59 -6.25 2.65
N TYR A 78 9.44 -5.43 2.04
CA TYR A 78 10.81 -5.79 1.66
C TYR A 78 11.77 -5.13 2.63
N LEU A 79 12.50 -5.96 3.36
CA LEU A 79 13.48 -5.52 4.37
C LEU A 79 14.87 -5.47 3.77
N PRO A 80 15.69 -4.46 4.12
CA PRO A 80 17.07 -4.38 3.68
C PRO A 80 17.93 -5.48 4.31
N PRO A 81 19.09 -5.79 3.68
CA PRO A 81 20.07 -6.70 4.25
C PRO A 81 20.45 -6.32 5.69
N GLU A 82 20.79 -7.30 6.50
CA GLU A 82 21.18 -7.09 7.90
C GLU A 82 22.49 -6.30 8.07
N THR A 83 23.24 -6.12 7.00
CA THR A 83 24.43 -5.26 6.96
C THR A 83 24.08 -3.79 7.25
N PHE A 84 22.87 -3.36 6.87
CA PHE A 84 22.36 -2.04 7.27
C PHE A 84 21.87 -2.07 8.72
N ARG A 85 22.51 -1.31 9.57
CA ARG A 85 22.19 -1.24 11.01
C ARG A 85 21.23 -0.09 11.31
N GLY A 86 20.46 -0.23 12.41
CA GLY A 86 19.54 0.80 12.90
C GLY A 86 18.26 0.97 12.05
N PRO A 87 17.46 2.01 12.39
CA PRO A 87 16.22 2.34 11.68
C PRO A 87 16.47 2.78 10.23
N ARG A 88 15.62 2.35 9.32
CA ARG A 88 15.78 2.58 7.87
C ARG A 88 14.63 3.42 7.30
N PRO A 89 14.92 4.31 6.34
CA PRO A 89 13.87 5.09 5.67
C PRO A 89 12.93 4.18 4.88
N VAL A 90 11.69 4.65 4.68
CA VAL A 90 10.59 3.85 4.11
C VAL A 90 10.15 4.38 2.76
N ILE A 91 10.03 3.47 1.80
CA ILE A 91 9.35 3.69 0.52
C ILE A 91 7.99 2.99 0.58
N VAL A 92 6.91 3.72 0.42
CA VAL A 92 5.54 3.18 0.35
C VAL A 92 5.12 3.17 -1.11
N PHE A 93 5.20 1.99 -1.74
CA PHE A 93 4.77 1.81 -3.12
C PHE A 93 3.25 1.57 -3.19
N ILE A 94 2.59 2.28 -4.08
CA ILE A 94 1.14 2.27 -4.30
C ILE A 94 0.89 1.91 -5.77
N HIS A 95 0.24 0.78 -6.03
CA HIS A 95 0.04 0.29 -7.39
C HIS A 95 -1.01 1.10 -8.17
N GLY A 96 -0.92 1.06 -9.50
CA GLY A 96 -1.92 1.57 -10.43
C GLY A 96 -3.08 0.59 -10.65
N GLY A 97 -3.87 0.86 -11.69
CA GLY A 97 -5.00 -0.01 -12.11
C GLY A 97 -6.36 0.69 -12.07
N GLY A 98 -6.40 2.03 -12.25
CA GLY A 98 -7.64 2.81 -12.34
C GLY A 98 -8.51 2.73 -11.09
N TRP A 99 -7.94 2.50 -9.94
CA TRP A 99 -8.61 2.25 -8.64
C TRP A 99 -9.61 1.07 -8.68
N MET A 100 -9.70 0.33 -9.78
CA MET A 100 -10.63 -0.79 -9.98
C MET A 100 -9.96 -2.16 -9.97
N GLY A 101 -8.64 -2.20 -10.04
CA GLY A 101 -7.85 -3.42 -10.13
C GLY A 101 -6.37 -3.15 -9.89
N GLY A 102 -5.53 -4.09 -10.30
CA GLY A 102 -4.09 -4.03 -10.09
C GLY A 102 -3.63 -4.84 -8.89
N GLY A 103 -2.40 -4.65 -8.48
CA GLY A 103 -1.81 -5.35 -7.34
C GLY A 103 -0.44 -4.80 -6.99
N ASN A 104 -0.08 -4.97 -5.73
CA ASN A 104 1.17 -4.50 -5.15
C ASN A 104 2.44 -5.17 -5.73
N ARG A 105 2.27 -6.19 -6.58
CA ARG A 105 3.37 -6.94 -7.25
C ARG A 105 3.50 -6.62 -8.73
N TYR A 106 2.83 -5.55 -9.21
CA TYR A 106 2.85 -5.13 -10.62
C TYR A 106 3.05 -3.63 -10.74
N SER A 107 3.82 -3.19 -11.75
CA SER A 107 3.95 -1.79 -12.10
C SER A 107 4.43 -1.61 -13.55
N GLY A 108 3.64 -0.87 -14.33
CA GLY A 108 4.00 -0.50 -15.70
C GLY A 108 4.41 -1.71 -16.55
N ALA A 109 5.51 -1.55 -17.29
CA ALA A 109 6.07 -2.56 -18.18
C ALA A 109 7.16 -3.44 -17.54
N PHE A 110 7.28 -3.45 -16.23
CA PHE A 110 8.26 -4.29 -15.53
C PHE A 110 7.74 -5.73 -15.39
N ASP A 111 8.50 -6.71 -15.88
CA ASP A 111 8.13 -8.13 -15.84
C ASP A 111 8.12 -8.70 -14.42
N ASN A 112 9.02 -8.23 -13.55
CA ASN A 112 9.15 -8.67 -12.17
C ASN A 112 9.29 -7.47 -11.23
N TRP A 113 8.16 -6.89 -10.85
CA TRP A 113 8.13 -5.74 -9.96
C TRP A 113 8.61 -6.05 -8.53
N PRO A 114 8.33 -7.23 -7.94
CA PRO A 114 8.92 -7.62 -6.66
C PRO A 114 10.45 -7.56 -6.61
N ASP A 115 11.15 -7.95 -7.68
CA ASP A 115 12.61 -7.82 -7.75
C ASP A 115 13.07 -6.36 -7.77
N VAL A 116 12.32 -5.47 -8.43
CA VAL A 116 12.61 -4.03 -8.42
C VAL A 116 12.46 -3.44 -7.01
N LEU A 117 11.39 -3.79 -6.30
CA LEU A 117 11.17 -3.35 -4.92
C LEU A 117 12.23 -3.92 -3.98
N ALA A 118 12.60 -5.18 -4.15
CA ALA A 118 13.67 -5.83 -3.40
C ALA A 118 15.05 -5.18 -3.69
N ALA A 119 15.30 -4.76 -4.93
CA ALA A 119 16.53 -4.03 -5.29
C ALA A 119 16.59 -2.66 -4.61
N MET A 120 15.45 -1.96 -4.45
CA MET A 120 15.40 -0.75 -3.63
C MET A 120 15.68 -1.07 -2.15
N ALA A 121 15.11 -2.16 -1.62
CA ALA A 121 15.39 -2.60 -0.25
C ALA A 121 16.88 -2.96 -0.06
N ALA A 122 17.52 -3.59 -1.05
CA ALA A 122 18.95 -3.90 -1.02
C ALA A 122 19.85 -2.65 -0.96
N ARG A 123 19.34 -1.47 -1.26
CA ARG A 123 20.01 -0.16 -1.09
C ARG A 123 19.88 0.40 0.34
N GLY A 124 19.18 -0.30 1.24
CA GLY A 124 19.03 0.09 2.63
C GLY A 124 17.68 0.73 3.00
N TYR A 125 16.68 0.61 2.15
CA TYR A 125 15.32 1.05 2.43
C TYR A 125 14.45 -0.10 2.99
N VAL A 126 13.47 0.23 3.80
CA VAL A 126 12.30 -0.62 4.00
C VAL A 126 11.30 -0.25 2.91
N VAL A 127 10.85 -1.22 2.10
CA VAL A 127 9.91 -0.96 1.00
C VAL A 127 8.60 -1.68 1.30
N ALA A 128 7.50 -0.94 1.39
CA ALA A 128 6.16 -1.47 1.61
C ALA A 128 5.32 -1.30 0.34
N ALA A 129 4.90 -2.42 -0.26
CA ALA A 129 3.99 -2.41 -1.40
C ALA A 129 2.57 -2.64 -0.92
N VAL A 130 1.72 -1.60 -1.00
CA VAL A 130 0.41 -1.56 -0.34
C VAL A 130 -0.70 -1.90 -1.33
N SER A 131 -1.62 -2.80 -0.91
CA SER A 131 -2.92 -2.98 -1.53
C SER A 131 -3.94 -2.09 -0.84
N TYR A 132 -4.91 -1.57 -1.59
CA TYR A 132 -5.99 -0.72 -1.10
C TYR A 132 -7.34 -1.22 -1.60
N ARG A 133 -8.45 -0.79 -0.99
CA ARG A 133 -9.82 -1.11 -1.46
C ARG A 133 -10.05 -0.51 -2.84
N PHE A 134 -10.57 -1.34 -3.75
CA PHE A 134 -10.95 -0.89 -5.08
C PHE A 134 -12.28 -0.16 -5.08
N SER A 135 -12.55 0.62 -6.12
CA SER A 135 -13.78 1.39 -6.29
C SER A 135 -15.04 0.53 -6.23
N GLY A 136 -14.95 -0.75 -6.65
CA GLY A 136 -16.05 -1.73 -6.55
C GLY A 136 -16.31 -2.21 -5.12
N GLU A 137 -15.35 -2.04 -4.21
CA GLU A 137 -15.53 -2.34 -2.77
C GLU A 137 -16.01 -1.10 -2.03
N ALA A 138 -15.36 0.04 -2.28
CA ALA A 138 -15.74 1.33 -1.70
C ALA A 138 -15.17 2.47 -2.57
N PRO A 139 -15.97 3.50 -2.91
CA PRO A 139 -15.50 4.66 -3.63
C PRO A 139 -14.57 5.54 -2.77
N PHE A 140 -14.10 6.64 -3.34
CA PHE A 140 -13.36 7.67 -2.60
C PHE A 140 -14.15 8.07 -1.32
N PRO A 141 -13.47 8.22 -0.16
CA PRO A 141 -12.01 8.29 0.04
C PRO A 141 -11.35 6.95 0.45
N ALA A 142 -11.99 5.80 0.26
CA ALA A 142 -11.54 4.52 0.82
C ALA A 142 -10.07 4.17 0.48
N ALA A 143 -9.66 4.31 -0.77
CA ALA A 143 -8.30 3.94 -1.20
C ALA A 143 -7.21 4.81 -0.53
N VAL A 144 -7.40 6.13 -0.43
CA VAL A 144 -6.44 7.01 0.25
C VAL A 144 -6.40 6.75 1.75
N GLN A 145 -7.54 6.46 2.37
CA GLN A 145 -7.63 6.07 3.79
C GLN A 145 -6.84 4.80 4.07
N ASP A 146 -6.90 3.81 3.17
CA ASP A 146 -6.17 2.56 3.30
C ASP A 146 -4.65 2.77 3.21
N VAL A 147 -4.18 3.60 2.28
CA VAL A 147 -2.76 3.95 2.19
C VAL A 147 -2.28 4.68 3.45
N LYS A 148 -3.05 5.64 3.95
CA LYS A 148 -2.75 6.33 5.21
C LYS A 148 -2.73 5.37 6.40
N ALA A 149 -3.66 4.41 6.46
CA ALA A 149 -3.66 3.37 7.49
C ALA A 149 -2.40 2.48 7.43
N ALA A 150 -1.95 2.11 6.23
CA ALA A 150 -0.71 1.35 6.04
C ALA A 150 0.53 2.13 6.53
N ILE A 151 0.61 3.43 6.25
CA ILE A 151 1.69 4.31 6.73
C ILE A 151 1.68 4.38 8.26
N ARG A 152 0.52 4.54 8.89
CA ARG A 152 0.37 4.53 10.35
C ARG A 152 0.76 3.19 10.96
N TRP A 153 0.36 2.09 10.32
CA TRP A 153 0.73 0.75 10.76
C TRP A 153 2.24 0.52 10.70
N LEU A 154 2.92 0.96 9.62
CA LEU A 154 4.37 0.90 9.50
C LEU A 154 5.08 1.67 10.62
N ARG A 155 4.61 2.88 10.95
CA ARG A 155 5.14 3.67 12.07
C ARG A 155 4.93 3.00 13.41
N ALA A 156 3.76 2.45 13.64
CA ALA A 156 3.44 1.72 14.87
C ALA A 156 4.31 0.46 15.04
N ASN A 157 4.68 -0.19 13.94
CA ASN A 157 5.55 -1.37 13.92
C ASN A 157 7.04 -1.02 13.67
N ALA A 158 7.43 0.23 13.81
CA ALA A 158 8.79 0.69 13.52
C ALA A 158 9.89 -0.13 14.21
N PRO A 159 9.81 -0.48 15.52
CA PRO A 159 10.81 -1.30 16.16
C PRO A 159 10.94 -2.71 15.59
N ARG A 160 9.81 -3.31 15.17
CA ARG A 160 9.76 -4.67 14.63
C ARG A 160 10.46 -4.80 13.28
N TYR A 161 10.25 -3.82 12.40
CA TYR A 161 10.76 -3.85 11.04
C TYR A 161 11.92 -2.90 10.79
N ARG A 162 12.50 -2.36 11.86
CA ARG A 162 13.60 -1.38 11.79
C ARG A 162 13.27 -0.15 10.94
N VAL A 163 12.02 0.30 10.99
CA VAL A 163 11.54 1.48 10.28
C VAL A 163 12.03 2.74 10.99
N ASP A 164 12.49 3.74 10.24
CA ASP A 164 12.66 5.10 10.74
C ASP A 164 11.33 5.84 10.63
N PRO A 165 10.64 6.13 11.74
CA PRO A 165 9.33 6.76 11.71
C PRO A 165 9.34 8.20 11.19
N ALA A 166 10.51 8.81 11.05
CA ALA A 166 10.67 10.18 10.58
C ALA A 166 10.91 10.29 9.07
N ARG A 167 11.25 9.18 8.36
CA ARG A 167 11.66 9.22 6.96
C ARG A 167 10.79 8.31 6.08
N PHE A 168 9.75 8.89 5.49
CA PHE A 168 8.78 8.20 4.62
C PHE A 168 8.66 8.91 3.28
N VAL A 169 8.60 8.14 2.19
CA VAL A 169 8.23 8.62 0.85
C VAL A 169 7.13 7.74 0.28
N THR A 170 6.13 8.36 -0.36
CA THR A 170 5.14 7.63 -1.18
C THR A 170 5.60 7.59 -2.63
N PHE A 171 5.32 6.48 -3.30
CA PHE A 171 5.68 6.26 -4.70
C PHE A 171 4.60 5.45 -5.41
N GLY A 172 4.18 5.86 -6.60
CA GLY A 172 3.21 5.11 -7.37
C GLY A 172 3.04 5.59 -8.80
N GLY A 173 2.32 4.81 -9.61
CA GLY A 173 2.00 5.13 -10.99
C GLY A 173 0.49 5.12 -11.26
N SER A 174 0.00 5.97 -12.18
CA SER A 174 -1.41 6.07 -12.55
C SER A 174 -2.30 6.38 -11.32
N ALA A 175 -3.29 5.55 -11.03
CA ALA A 175 -4.07 5.64 -9.79
C ALA A 175 -3.18 5.67 -8.54
N GLY A 176 -2.09 4.88 -8.52
CA GLY A 176 -1.11 4.91 -7.43
C GLY A 176 -0.32 6.22 -7.36
N GLY A 177 -0.02 6.84 -8.50
CA GLY A 177 0.62 8.16 -8.57
C GLY A 177 -0.30 9.27 -8.04
N GLN A 178 -1.59 9.19 -8.36
CA GLN A 178 -2.61 10.06 -7.76
C GLN A 178 -2.66 9.88 -6.24
N LEU A 179 -2.75 8.64 -5.74
CA LEU A 179 -2.79 8.35 -4.31
C LEU A 179 -1.50 8.78 -3.60
N ALA A 180 -0.33 8.60 -4.22
CA ALA A 180 0.94 9.03 -3.66
C ALA A 180 1.00 10.55 -3.45
N ALA A 181 0.57 11.32 -4.45
CA ALA A 181 0.50 12.78 -4.37
C ALA A 181 -0.58 13.24 -3.39
N LEU A 182 -1.77 12.60 -3.40
CA LEU A 182 -2.87 12.96 -2.50
C LEU A 182 -2.51 12.72 -1.03
N VAL A 183 -1.87 11.59 -0.71
CA VAL A 183 -1.36 11.33 0.66
C VAL A 183 -0.37 12.41 1.08
N ALA A 184 0.55 12.78 0.18
CA ALA A 184 1.59 13.76 0.47
C ALA A 184 1.03 15.17 0.71
N THR A 185 0.00 15.59 -0.06
CA THR A 185 -0.61 16.92 0.12
C THR A 185 -1.64 16.98 1.23
N SER A 186 -2.22 15.85 1.63
CA SER A 186 -3.33 15.79 2.59
C SER A 186 -2.93 15.32 4.00
N CYS A 187 -1.69 15.63 4.42
CA CYS A 187 -1.24 15.35 5.79
C CYS A 187 -2.19 15.97 6.82
N GLY A 188 -2.76 15.12 7.70
CA GLY A 188 -3.68 15.57 8.75
C GLY A 188 -5.03 16.11 8.26
N ALA A 189 -5.42 15.88 7.00
CA ALA A 189 -6.73 16.30 6.48
C ALA A 189 -7.87 15.43 7.06
N PRO A 190 -8.78 15.97 7.90
CA PRO A 190 -9.76 15.15 8.62
C PRO A 190 -10.70 14.36 7.71
N ALA A 191 -11.03 14.89 6.52
CA ALA A 191 -11.89 14.21 5.55
C ALA A 191 -11.27 12.94 4.95
N LEU A 192 -9.94 12.80 5.03
CA LEU A 192 -9.17 11.68 4.48
C LEU A 192 -8.51 10.82 5.57
N GLU A 193 -8.90 11.03 6.83
CA GLU A 193 -8.44 10.20 7.94
C GLU A 193 -8.88 8.73 7.75
N PRO A 194 -8.02 7.75 8.06
CA PRO A 194 -8.41 6.36 8.05
C PRO A 194 -9.65 6.11 8.89
N ALA A 195 -10.57 5.28 8.38
CA ALA A 195 -11.71 4.85 9.17
C ALA A 195 -11.23 4.20 10.47
N ALA A 196 -11.70 4.69 11.62
CA ALA A 196 -11.43 4.03 12.88
C ALA A 196 -11.98 2.60 12.83
N PRO A 197 -11.24 1.57 13.28
CA PRO A 197 -11.78 0.24 13.40
C PRO A 197 -12.98 0.30 14.36
N THR A 198 -14.19 0.24 13.82
CA THR A 198 -15.40 0.22 14.64
C THR A 198 -15.50 -1.13 15.33
N GLY A 199 -15.34 -1.11 16.62
CA GLY A 199 -15.50 -2.11 17.67
C GLY A 199 -15.74 -3.57 17.27
N GLY A 200 -14.96 -4.47 17.85
CA GLY A 200 -15.10 -5.91 17.74
C GLY A 200 -13.74 -6.63 17.74
N PRO A 201 -13.70 -7.97 17.75
CA PRO A 201 -12.47 -8.77 17.78
C PRO A 201 -11.61 -8.65 16.50
N ALA A 202 -11.88 -7.66 15.64
CA ALA A 202 -11.12 -7.35 14.43
C ALA A 202 -9.61 -7.15 14.65
N ARG A 203 -9.19 -6.99 15.91
CA ARG A 203 -7.77 -6.90 16.28
C ARG A 203 -7.02 -8.23 16.26
N ALA A 204 -7.71 -9.36 16.19
CA ALA A 204 -7.08 -10.68 16.37
C ALA A 204 -6.13 -11.09 15.23
N ASN A 205 -6.31 -10.52 14.02
CA ASN A 205 -5.56 -10.88 12.82
C ASN A 205 -4.69 -9.77 12.25
N VAL A 206 -4.72 -8.57 12.83
CA VAL A 206 -3.71 -7.55 12.54
C VAL A 206 -2.46 -7.93 13.31
N GLU A 207 -1.32 -8.00 12.65
CA GLU A 207 -0.08 -8.22 13.37
C GLU A 207 0.11 -7.10 14.39
N HIS A 208 0.01 -7.45 15.67
CA HIS A 208 0.07 -6.48 16.76
C HIS A 208 1.42 -5.79 16.80
N PRO A 209 1.45 -4.48 17.10
CA PRO A 209 2.68 -3.81 17.47
C PRO A 209 3.39 -4.57 18.60
N VAL A 210 4.71 -4.66 18.55
CA VAL A 210 5.50 -5.14 19.70
C VAL A 210 5.25 -4.25 20.93
N ALA A 211 5.42 -4.82 22.11
CA ALA A 211 5.29 -4.06 23.36
C ALA A 211 6.15 -2.78 23.31
N GLY A 212 5.53 -1.62 23.52
CA GLY A 212 6.17 -0.30 23.41
C GLY A 212 6.04 0.39 22.05
N ALA A 213 5.38 -0.24 21.07
CA ALA A 213 5.05 0.43 19.80
C ALA A 213 3.92 1.47 19.98
N ALA A 214 3.95 2.49 19.14
CA ALA A 214 2.88 3.51 19.12
C ALA A 214 1.54 2.89 18.67
N ASP A 215 0.42 3.46 19.16
CA ASP A 215 -0.90 3.09 18.65
C ASP A 215 -1.04 3.57 17.19
N PRO A 216 -1.35 2.67 16.22
CA PRO A 216 -1.57 3.08 14.83
C PRO A 216 -2.62 4.16 14.67
N ALA A 217 -3.64 4.20 15.53
CA ALA A 217 -4.69 5.22 15.50
C ALA A 217 -4.16 6.64 15.74
N HIS A 218 -3.04 6.78 16.45
CA HIS A 218 -2.42 8.06 16.79
C HIS A 218 -1.11 8.33 16.05
N ALA A 219 -0.63 7.38 15.24
CA ALA A 219 0.56 7.59 14.42
C ALA A 219 0.25 8.55 13.26
N SER A 220 1.24 9.38 12.88
CA SER A 220 1.12 10.26 11.71
C SER A 220 1.03 9.49 10.40
N ASP A 221 0.28 10.01 9.41
CA ASP A 221 0.28 9.54 8.02
C ASP A 221 1.08 10.46 7.09
N CYS A 222 1.68 11.52 7.61
CA CYS A 222 2.47 12.47 6.82
C CYS A 222 3.74 11.84 6.26
N VAL A 223 4.16 12.28 5.09
CA VAL A 223 5.37 11.80 4.42
C VAL A 223 6.31 12.96 4.10
N ASN A 224 7.59 12.64 3.87
CA ASN A 224 8.64 13.65 3.66
C ASN A 224 8.85 13.99 2.18
N ALA A 225 8.37 13.15 1.28
CA ALA A 225 8.41 13.36 -0.16
C ALA A 225 7.41 12.43 -0.87
N ALA A 226 7.14 12.68 -2.14
CA ALA A 226 6.38 11.78 -2.99
C ALA A 226 6.99 11.66 -4.38
N VAL A 227 6.81 10.50 -5.01
CA VAL A 227 7.08 10.28 -6.43
C VAL A 227 5.79 9.84 -7.11
N ALA A 228 5.36 10.58 -8.10
CA ALA A 228 4.13 10.28 -8.82
C ALA A 228 4.40 10.13 -10.32
N TRP A 229 4.22 8.92 -10.82
CA TRP A 229 4.28 8.61 -12.24
C TRP A 229 2.89 8.74 -12.86
N TYR A 230 2.75 9.52 -13.91
CA TYR A 230 1.55 9.67 -14.75
C TYR A 230 0.22 9.63 -13.95
N GLY A 231 0.15 10.36 -12.84
CA GLY A 231 -1.03 10.43 -11.96
C GLY A 231 -2.04 11.49 -12.39
N VAL A 232 -3.28 11.34 -11.89
CA VAL A 232 -4.32 12.39 -11.98
C VAL A 232 -4.21 13.29 -10.76
N PHE A 233 -3.95 14.58 -10.94
CA PHE A 233 -3.76 15.51 -9.83
C PHE A 233 -4.90 16.53 -9.66
N ASP A 234 -5.68 16.75 -10.74
CA ASP A 234 -6.91 17.52 -10.74
C ASP A 234 -7.99 16.80 -11.56
N PHE A 235 -8.95 16.20 -10.88
CA PHE A 235 -10.04 15.45 -11.53
C PHE A 235 -10.98 16.33 -12.37
N ARG A 236 -11.05 17.64 -12.11
CA ARG A 236 -11.91 18.59 -12.86
C ARG A 236 -11.46 18.75 -14.30
N THR A 237 -10.19 18.49 -14.60
CA THR A 237 -9.60 18.64 -15.93
C THR A 237 -9.49 17.31 -16.68
N MET A 238 -10.04 16.24 -16.09
CA MET A 238 -10.09 14.90 -16.69
C MET A 238 -11.46 14.64 -17.33
N PRO A 239 -11.50 13.95 -18.48
CA PRO A 239 -12.75 13.39 -18.98
C PRO A 239 -13.34 12.41 -17.97
N VAL A 240 -14.63 12.56 -17.64
CA VAL A 240 -15.30 11.61 -16.74
C VAL A 240 -15.55 10.32 -17.52
N ALA A 241 -14.79 9.29 -17.19
CA ALA A 241 -14.89 7.94 -17.78
C ALA A 241 -15.11 6.94 -16.65
N PRO A 242 -15.57 5.71 -16.95
CA PRO A 242 -15.93 4.71 -15.94
C PRO A 242 -14.92 4.51 -14.79
N PRO A 243 -13.59 4.45 -14.97
CA PRO A 243 -12.68 4.36 -13.84
C PRO A 243 -12.77 5.55 -12.89
N LEU A 244 -12.90 6.78 -13.42
CA LEU A 244 -12.99 7.99 -12.60
C LEU A 244 -14.33 8.06 -11.86
N SER A 245 -15.44 7.84 -12.56
CA SER A 245 -16.78 7.91 -11.96
C SER A 245 -16.98 6.83 -10.90
N ALA A 246 -16.44 5.63 -11.08
CA ALA A 246 -16.43 4.57 -10.07
C ALA A 246 -15.63 4.98 -8.84
N TYR A 247 -14.43 5.54 -9.05
CA TYR A 247 -13.58 6.02 -7.94
C TYR A 247 -14.24 7.15 -7.17
N LEU A 248 -14.84 8.12 -7.87
CA LEU A 248 -15.52 9.27 -7.26
C LEU A 248 -16.88 8.92 -6.65
N GLY A 249 -17.43 7.73 -6.91
CA GLY A 249 -18.73 7.30 -6.42
C GLY A 249 -19.91 7.96 -7.12
N CYS A 250 -19.77 8.31 -8.40
CA CYS A 250 -20.78 9.00 -9.23
C CYS A 250 -21.11 8.26 -10.54
N MET A 251 -21.09 6.90 -10.52
CA MET A 251 -21.35 6.10 -11.74
C MET A 251 -22.75 6.32 -12.32
N ASP A 252 -23.74 6.51 -11.48
CA ASP A 252 -25.15 6.65 -11.86
C ASP A 252 -25.61 8.12 -11.97
N THR A 253 -24.73 9.06 -11.69
CA THR A 253 -25.01 10.50 -11.68
C THR A 253 -23.83 11.30 -12.25
N ALA A 254 -24.05 12.56 -12.59
CA ALA A 254 -22.93 13.43 -12.91
C ALA A 254 -22.07 13.65 -11.65
N CYS A 255 -20.75 13.49 -11.80
CA CYS A 255 -19.81 13.83 -10.72
C CYS A 255 -19.86 15.33 -10.43
N THR A 256 -20.02 15.70 -9.19
CA THR A 256 -20.00 17.09 -8.76
C THR A 256 -18.58 17.64 -8.71
N GLU A 257 -18.42 18.96 -8.88
CA GLU A 257 -17.12 19.61 -8.73
C GLU A 257 -16.51 19.35 -7.33
N GLN A 258 -17.33 19.31 -6.30
CA GLN A 258 -16.89 19.04 -4.94
C GLN A 258 -16.31 17.62 -4.79
N GLN A 259 -16.93 16.60 -5.41
CA GLN A 259 -16.38 15.23 -5.40
C GLN A 259 -15.03 15.19 -6.15
N MET A 260 -14.94 15.84 -7.30
CA MET A 260 -13.70 15.92 -8.07
C MET A 260 -12.59 16.64 -7.30
N LEU A 261 -12.89 17.77 -6.68
CA LEU A 261 -11.95 18.53 -5.86
C LEU A 261 -11.46 17.71 -4.66
N ALA A 262 -12.37 17.07 -3.92
CA ALA A 262 -12.02 16.30 -2.74
C ALA A 262 -11.04 15.14 -3.04
N ALA A 263 -11.06 14.60 -4.26
CA ALA A 263 -10.14 13.54 -4.69
C ALA A 263 -8.83 14.09 -5.32
N SER A 264 -8.73 15.40 -5.55
CA SER A 264 -7.61 16.03 -6.26
C SER A 264 -6.49 16.44 -5.31
N ALA A 265 -5.25 16.03 -5.61
CA ALA A 265 -4.07 16.42 -4.82
C ALA A 265 -3.86 17.95 -4.80
N VAL A 266 -4.20 18.64 -5.90
CA VAL A 266 -4.10 20.09 -6.00
C VAL A 266 -4.98 20.82 -4.99
N HIS A 267 -6.08 20.21 -4.54
CA HIS A 267 -7.00 20.80 -3.56
C HIS A 267 -6.38 20.96 -2.16
N TYR A 268 -5.50 20.04 -1.78
CA TYR A 268 -4.84 20.00 -0.48
C TYR A 268 -3.44 20.61 -0.51
N LEU A 269 -2.97 21.01 -1.69
CA LEU A 269 -1.65 21.58 -1.87
C LEU A 269 -1.52 22.90 -1.14
N ASP A 270 -0.53 22.99 -0.26
CA ASP A 270 -0.13 24.21 0.42
C ASP A 270 1.40 24.30 0.54
N ARG A 271 1.90 25.41 1.11
CA ARG A 271 3.34 25.65 1.27
C ARG A 271 4.05 24.63 2.20
N ASN A 272 3.31 23.84 2.99
CA ASN A 272 3.85 22.83 3.89
C ASN A 272 3.85 21.43 3.24
N SER A 273 3.30 21.33 2.05
CA SER A 273 3.32 20.07 1.28
C SER A 273 4.77 19.66 1.00
N PRO A 274 5.10 18.37 1.05
CA PRO A 274 6.47 17.90 0.87
C PRO A 274 6.92 17.99 -0.59
N PRO A 275 8.25 17.97 -0.86
CA PRO A 275 8.78 17.94 -2.22
C PRO A 275 8.31 16.71 -3.00
N MET A 276 8.13 16.87 -4.33
CA MET A 276 7.68 15.78 -5.18
C MET A 276 8.48 15.67 -6.48
N LEU A 277 8.64 14.43 -6.97
CA LEU A 277 9.06 14.13 -8.34
C LEU A 277 7.85 13.68 -9.15
N LEU A 278 7.60 14.36 -10.26
CA LEU A 278 6.48 14.10 -11.16
C LEU A 278 7.01 13.63 -12.51
N ILE A 279 6.58 12.45 -13.00
CA ILE A 279 7.05 11.90 -14.28
C ILE A 279 5.84 11.48 -15.12
N ALA A 280 5.82 11.86 -16.41
CA ALA A 280 4.81 11.43 -17.37
C ALA A 280 5.41 11.22 -18.76
N GLY A 281 4.70 10.48 -19.61
CA GLY A 281 4.99 10.40 -21.03
C GLY A 281 4.41 11.61 -21.77
N SER A 282 5.07 12.09 -22.84
CA SER A 282 4.53 13.20 -23.64
C SER A 282 3.25 12.82 -24.40
N ASP A 283 3.14 11.56 -24.77
CA ASP A 283 2.07 11.00 -25.62
C ASP A 283 1.05 10.19 -24.79
N ASP A 284 0.95 10.47 -23.49
CA ASP A 284 0.01 9.77 -22.60
C ASP A 284 -1.44 10.12 -22.95
N HIS A 285 -2.16 9.13 -23.54
CA HIS A 285 -3.55 9.23 -23.95
C HIS A 285 -4.54 8.83 -22.84
N THR A 286 -4.06 8.23 -21.76
CA THR A 286 -4.90 7.81 -20.62
C THR A 286 -4.98 8.92 -19.58
N VAL A 287 -3.83 9.45 -19.17
CA VAL A 287 -3.71 10.59 -18.25
C VAL A 287 -2.82 11.64 -18.93
N PRO A 288 -3.40 12.63 -19.59
CA PRO A 288 -2.63 13.61 -20.34
C PRO A 288 -1.50 14.22 -19.51
N SER A 289 -0.30 14.32 -20.10
CA SER A 289 0.88 14.92 -19.45
C SER A 289 0.64 16.33 -18.89
N ARG A 290 -0.41 17.00 -19.35
CA ARG A 290 -0.89 18.26 -18.83
C ARG A 290 -1.20 18.21 -17.33
N GLN A 291 -1.70 17.06 -16.82
CA GLN A 291 -1.91 16.84 -15.37
C GLN A 291 -0.60 17.05 -14.60
N THR A 292 0.48 16.45 -15.07
CA THR A 292 1.82 16.57 -14.48
C THR A 292 2.36 18.01 -14.59
N ILE A 293 2.23 18.64 -15.75
CA ILE A 293 2.71 20.00 -16.01
C ILE A 293 1.98 21.03 -15.13
N ASP A 294 0.66 20.95 -15.07
CA ASP A 294 -0.15 21.90 -14.31
C ASP A 294 0.03 21.73 -12.81
N PHE A 295 0.15 20.49 -12.33
CA PHE A 295 0.40 20.22 -10.91
C PHE A 295 1.80 20.69 -10.50
N HIS A 296 2.82 20.48 -11.35
CA HIS A 296 4.16 21.04 -11.14
C HIS A 296 4.13 22.57 -11.01
N ALA A 297 3.42 23.24 -11.92
CA ALA A 297 3.27 24.70 -11.87
C ALA A 297 2.53 25.16 -10.59
N ALA A 298 1.49 24.43 -10.17
CA ALA A 298 0.77 24.72 -8.93
C ALA A 298 1.68 24.56 -7.70
N MET A 299 2.52 23.51 -7.65
CA MET A 299 3.49 23.32 -6.57
C MET A 299 4.50 24.47 -6.51
N GLN A 300 5.05 24.89 -7.65
CA GLN A 300 5.95 26.05 -7.71
C GLN A 300 5.27 27.34 -7.22
N ALA A 301 4.02 27.56 -7.62
CA ALA A 301 3.24 28.73 -7.19
C ALA A 301 2.96 28.72 -5.67
N ALA A 302 2.83 27.52 -5.07
CA ALA A 302 2.70 27.32 -3.62
C ALA A 302 4.04 27.44 -2.87
N GLY A 303 5.17 27.60 -3.57
CA GLY A 303 6.51 27.62 -2.98
C GLY A 303 7.03 26.25 -2.57
N VAL A 304 6.45 25.17 -3.11
CA VAL A 304 6.83 23.79 -2.84
C VAL A 304 7.81 23.29 -3.91
N ARG A 305 8.91 22.66 -3.48
CA ARG A 305 9.85 22.05 -4.42
C ARG A 305 9.19 20.90 -5.18
N SER A 306 9.26 20.97 -6.51
CA SER A 306 8.89 19.87 -7.39
C SER A 306 9.89 19.72 -8.53
N ASP A 307 10.29 18.47 -8.77
CA ASP A 307 11.09 18.09 -9.93
C ASP A 307 10.14 17.43 -10.94
N MET A 308 10.30 17.75 -12.23
CA MET A 308 9.42 17.22 -13.29
C MET A 308 10.25 16.60 -14.41
N LEU A 309 9.76 15.46 -14.95
CA LEU A 309 10.31 14.83 -16.14
C LEU A 309 9.16 14.42 -17.08
N ILE A 310 9.14 15.00 -18.28
CA ILE A 310 8.27 14.54 -19.38
C ILE A 310 9.14 13.72 -20.34
N ILE A 311 8.85 12.43 -20.48
CA ILE A 311 9.60 11.52 -21.35
C ILE A 311 8.98 11.57 -22.75
N PRO A 312 9.76 11.96 -23.78
CA PRO A 312 9.22 12.12 -25.14
C PRO A 312 8.80 10.78 -25.77
N GLY A 313 7.70 10.78 -26.53
CA GLY A 313 7.30 9.68 -27.41
C GLY A 313 6.83 8.42 -26.70
N VAL A 314 6.46 8.50 -25.42
CA VAL A 314 5.88 7.38 -24.67
C VAL A 314 4.49 7.70 -24.16
N ASP A 315 3.63 6.70 -24.20
CA ASP A 315 2.26 6.70 -23.70
C ASP A 315 2.21 6.35 -22.21
N HIS A 316 1.00 6.15 -21.69
CA HIS A 316 0.73 5.73 -20.31
C HIS A 316 1.57 4.52 -19.90
N SER A 317 2.02 4.47 -18.66
CA SER A 317 2.93 3.42 -18.16
C SER A 317 4.30 3.40 -18.86
N PHE A 318 4.69 4.51 -19.50
CA PHE A 318 5.92 4.67 -20.28
C PHE A 318 6.04 3.73 -21.48
N ILE A 319 4.90 3.33 -22.04
CA ILE A 319 4.85 2.46 -23.23
C ILE A 319 5.27 3.27 -24.46
N GLY A 320 6.40 2.89 -25.06
CA GLY A 320 6.90 3.45 -26.31
C GLY A 320 6.45 2.64 -27.52
N GLN A 321 6.76 3.13 -28.71
CA GLN A 321 6.42 2.47 -29.99
C GLN A 321 7.19 1.15 -30.18
N THR A 322 8.27 0.94 -29.45
CA THR A 322 9.07 -0.30 -29.47
C THR A 322 9.31 -0.79 -28.04
N GLY A 323 9.64 -2.08 -27.92
CA GLY A 323 10.03 -2.66 -26.62
C GLY A 323 11.27 -1.98 -26.02
N ASP A 324 12.22 -1.58 -26.86
CA ASP A 324 13.40 -0.85 -26.42
C ASP A 324 13.07 0.55 -25.90
N ALA A 325 12.19 1.29 -26.58
CA ALA A 325 11.73 2.60 -26.12
C ALA A 325 10.99 2.50 -24.79
N THR A 326 10.12 1.49 -24.63
CA THR A 326 9.43 1.20 -23.35
C THR A 326 10.42 0.89 -22.22
N ARG A 327 11.40 0.03 -22.49
CA ARG A 327 12.43 -0.35 -21.51
C ARG A 327 13.26 0.85 -21.08
N ASP A 328 13.73 1.66 -22.04
CA ASP A 328 14.63 2.77 -21.77
C ASP A 328 13.89 3.90 -21.03
N ALA A 329 12.64 4.19 -21.38
CA ALA A 329 11.78 5.14 -20.66
C ALA A 329 11.49 4.67 -19.22
N SER A 330 11.15 3.39 -19.05
CA SER A 330 10.89 2.80 -17.72
C SER A 330 12.13 2.83 -16.83
N ARG A 331 13.31 2.53 -17.38
CA ARG A 331 14.59 2.61 -16.66
C ARG A 331 14.97 4.05 -16.30
N LEU A 332 14.74 5.00 -17.21
CA LEU A 332 14.98 6.41 -16.95
C LEU A 332 14.08 6.90 -15.79
N ALA A 333 12.79 6.59 -15.84
CA ALA A 333 11.85 6.97 -14.78
C ALA A 333 12.24 6.35 -13.42
N LEU A 334 12.62 5.06 -13.41
CA LEU A 334 13.06 4.38 -12.20
C LEU A 334 14.35 4.96 -11.65
N GLY A 335 15.35 5.22 -12.50
CA GLY A 335 16.62 5.85 -12.10
C GLY A 335 16.40 7.22 -11.46
N ARG A 336 15.60 8.09 -12.09
CA ARG A 336 15.24 9.41 -11.54
C ARG A 336 14.47 9.31 -10.23
N THR A 337 13.63 8.27 -10.09
CA THR A 337 12.91 7.97 -8.84
C THR A 337 13.88 7.64 -7.72
N ILE A 338 14.84 6.75 -7.97
CA ILE A 338 15.84 6.35 -6.97
C ILE A 338 16.70 7.56 -6.55
N ASP A 339 17.22 8.32 -7.53
CA ASP A 339 18.03 9.51 -7.26
C ASP A 339 17.28 10.54 -6.41
N PHE A 340 16.00 10.76 -6.70
CA PHE A 340 15.16 11.68 -5.93
C PHE A 340 14.93 11.16 -4.50
N ILE A 341 14.60 9.87 -4.34
CA ILE A 341 14.39 9.26 -3.02
C ILE A 341 15.67 9.34 -2.17
N ASP A 342 16.83 8.98 -2.77
CA ASP A 342 18.13 9.08 -2.10
C ASP A 342 18.41 10.52 -1.62
N ALA A 343 18.08 11.52 -2.45
CA ALA A 343 18.26 12.92 -2.10
C ALA A 343 17.31 13.40 -0.98
N MET A 344 16.10 12.83 -0.86
CA MET A 344 15.07 13.27 0.10
C MET A 344 15.18 12.58 1.45
N ILE A 345 15.37 11.26 1.46
CA ILE A 345 15.30 10.44 2.68
C ILE A 345 16.46 9.45 2.83
N GLY A 346 17.39 9.38 1.90
CA GLY A 346 18.57 8.51 1.97
C GLY A 346 19.47 8.83 3.18
N ASP A 347 20.32 7.89 3.54
CA ASP A 347 21.39 8.15 4.53
C ASP A 347 22.42 9.11 3.90
N ARG A 348 22.75 10.16 4.64
CA ARG A 348 23.81 11.13 4.28
C ARG A 348 25.15 10.67 4.77
#